data_34e18b27c314b4ae0ea36a6ce62a5577
#
_entry.id   34e18b27c314b4ae0ea36a6ce62a5577
#
_cell.length_a   1.000
_cell.length_b   1.000
_cell.length_c   1.000
_cell.angle_alpha   90.00
_cell.angle_beta   90.00
_cell.angle_gamma   90.00
#
_symmetry.space_group_name_H-M   'P 1'
#
loop_
_entity.id
_entity.type
_entity.pdbx_description
1 polymer ?
#
loop_
_entity_poly.entity_id
_entity_poly.type
_entity_poly.pdbx_seq_one_letter_code
_entity_poly.pdbx_strand_id
1 'polypeptide(L)'
;MRLEEQLAAIELFSELSSREVKAVGKLMTPIRVKPGRDIMVEGQAGREFVIITEGTATVRRAGRVLAQVGAGDFLGELSVIAGVPRTATVTADTDLELMVLNRREFSALLDENPKIARKVLVGAVKRIHQLEPTLTN
;
A
#
# COMPACT_ATOMS: atom_id res chain seq x y z
N MET A 1 -1.21 15.34 14.10
CA MET A 1 -0.62 14.07 14.55
C MET A 1 0.73 13.89 13.89
N ARG A 2 1.74 13.53 14.66
CA ARG A 2 3.06 13.28 14.10
C ARG A 2 3.07 12.01 13.23
N LEU A 3 3.99 11.95 12.28
CA LEU A 3 4.11 10.80 11.38
C LEU A 3 4.30 9.49 12.14
N GLU A 4 5.18 9.45 13.15
CA GLU A 4 5.40 8.24 13.92
C GLU A 4 4.12 7.76 14.61
N GLU A 5 3.29 8.69 15.09
CA GLU A 5 2.01 8.35 15.72
C GLU A 5 1.04 7.80 14.70
N GLN A 6 1.00 8.39 13.50
CA GLN A 6 0.15 7.91 12.41
C GLN A 6 0.57 6.49 11.99
N LEU A 7 1.87 6.27 11.82
CA LEU A 7 2.39 4.96 11.43
C LEU A 7 2.17 3.90 12.50
N ALA A 8 2.37 4.27 13.78
CA ALA A 8 2.17 3.34 14.90
C ALA A 8 0.72 2.86 15.00
N ALA A 9 -0.23 3.66 14.56
CA ALA A 9 -1.65 3.31 14.57
C ALA A 9 -2.06 2.37 13.44
N ILE A 10 -1.18 2.16 12.45
CA ILE A 10 -1.46 1.30 11.31
C ILE A 10 -1.27 -0.17 11.68
N GLU A 11 -2.23 -1.02 11.31
CA GLU A 11 -2.17 -2.46 11.59
C GLU A 11 -0.88 -3.11 11.07
N LEU A 12 -0.40 -2.67 9.91
CA LEU A 12 0.84 -3.18 9.33
C LEU A 12 2.04 -3.06 10.30
N PHE A 13 2.05 -2.02 11.12
CA PHE A 13 3.14 -1.73 12.05
C PHE A 13 2.82 -2.02 13.52
N SER A 14 1.68 -2.66 13.79
CA SER A 14 1.17 -2.86 15.15
C SER A 14 2.09 -3.68 16.05
N GLU A 15 2.96 -4.51 15.48
CA GLU A 15 3.87 -5.34 16.26
C GLU A 15 5.27 -4.74 16.38
N LEU A 16 5.47 -3.52 15.88
CA LEU A 16 6.76 -2.84 15.94
C LEU A 16 6.88 -1.98 17.20
N SER A 17 8.10 -1.88 17.71
CA SER A 17 8.43 -0.93 18.77
C SER A 17 8.44 0.49 18.21
N SER A 18 8.40 1.49 19.09
CA SER A 18 8.51 2.91 18.68
C SER A 18 9.78 3.18 17.89
N ARG A 19 10.88 2.55 18.29
CA ARG A 19 12.17 2.69 17.60
C ARG A 19 12.10 2.12 16.19
N GLU A 20 11.47 0.96 16.03
CA GLU A 20 11.30 0.31 14.74
C GLU A 20 10.39 1.13 13.81
N VAL A 21 9.28 1.67 14.34
CA VAL A 21 8.38 2.54 13.58
C VAL A 21 9.14 3.76 13.08
N LYS A 22 9.97 4.38 13.92
CA LYS A 22 10.74 5.54 13.55
C LYS A 22 11.75 5.21 12.42
N ALA A 23 12.41 4.06 12.53
CA ALA A 23 13.35 3.60 11.50
C ALA A 23 12.64 3.35 10.16
N VAL A 24 11.47 2.72 10.20
CA VAL A 24 10.65 2.47 9.00
C VAL A 24 10.21 3.78 8.36
N GLY A 25 9.79 4.75 9.16
CA GLY A 25 9.37 6.06 8.66
C GLY A 25 10.45 6.78 7.87
N LYS A 26 11.71 6.55 8.20
CA LYS A 26 12.84 7.18 7.49
C LYS A 26 13.04 6.63 6.08
N LEU A 27 12.53 5.44 5.79
CA LEU A 27 12.63 4.84 4.46
C LEU A 27 11.60 5.42 3.50
N MET A 28 10.56 6.06 4.00
CA MET A 28 9.40 6.47 3.22
C MET A 28 9.47 7.92 2.77
N THR A 29 8.85 8.18 1.61
CA THR A 29 8.71 9.54 1.09
C THR A 29 7.25 9.96 1.19
N PRO A 30 6.93 11.07 1.90
CA PRO A 30 5.55 11.56 1.99
C PRO A 30 5.16 12.25 0.69
N ILE A 31 3.93 11.97 0.23
CA ILE A 31 3.36 12.58 -0.97
C ILE A 31 1.90 12.95 -0.68
N ARG A 32 1.47 14.12 -1.17
CA ARG A 32 0.08 14.56 -1.14
C ARG A 32 -0.50 14.46 -2.53
N VAL A 33 -1.75 14.00 -2.61
CA VAL A 33 -2.46 13.81 -3.87
C VAL A 33 -3.83 14.50 -3.78
N LYS A 34 -4.19 15.22 -4.83
CA LYS A 34 -5.48 15.91 -4.90
C LYS A 34 -6.59 14.95 -5.30
N PRO A 35 -7.85 15.24 -4.91
CA PRO A 35 -8.99 14.42 -5.33
C PRO A 35 -9.06 14.29 -6.85
N GLY A 36 -9.46 13.11 -7.33
CA GLY A 36 -9.61 12.84 -8.75
C GLY A 36 -8.34 12.36 -9.45
N ARG A 37 -7.20 12.43 -8.79
CA ARG A 37 -5.93 11.94 -9.37
C ARG A 37 -5.81 10.45 -9.22
N ASP A 38 -5.29 9.80 -10.26
CA ASP A 38 -4.94 8.38 -10.20
C ASP A 38 -3.56 8.22 -9.60
N ILE A 39 -3.46 7.43 -8.54
CA ILE A 39 -2.16 7.12 -7.92
C ILE A 39 -1.56 5.84 -8.52
N MET A 40 -2.40 5.01 -9.12
CA MET A 40 -1.98 3.81 -9.85
C MET A 40 -2.92 3.65 -11.04
N VAL A 41 -2.40 3.19 -12.18
CA VAL A 41 -3.19 2.98 -13.39
C VAL A 41 -3.05 1.52 -13.84
N GLU A 42 -4.17 0.83 -13.96
CA GLU A 42 -4.23 -0.57 -14.39
C GLU A 42 -3.43 -0.79 -15.68
N GLY A 43 -2.61 -1.82 -15.69
CA GLY A 43 -1.80 -2.19 -16.85
C GLY A 43 -0.46 -1.47 -16.95
N GLN A 44 -0.24 -0.38 -16.23
CA GLN A 44 1.03 0.32 -16.23
C GLN A 44 2.04 -0.36 -15.30
N ALA A 45 3.32 -0.13 -15.56
CA ALA A 45 4.38 -0.67 -14.71
C ALA A 45 4.25 -0.08 -13.29
N GLY A 46 4.38 -0.94 -12.28
CA GLY A 46 4.29 -0.54 -10.89
C GLY A 46 5.64 -0.68 -10.19
N ARG A 47 6.21 0.42 -9.74
CA ARG A 47 7.54 0.44 -9.12
C ARG A 47 7.52 0.85 -7.65
N GLU A 48 6.34 1.20 -7.14
CA GLU A 48 6.23 1.77 -5.80
C GLU A 48 5.17 1.05 -4.99
N PHE A 49 5.47 0.93 -3.70
CA PHE A 49 4.56 0.48 -2.67
C PHE A 49 4.06 1.72 -1.93
N VAL A 50 2.78 1.77 -1.62
CA VAL A 50 2.13 2.95 -1.07
C VAL A 50 1.35 2.60 0.18
N ILE A 51 1.47 3.44 1.21
CA ILE A 51 0.64 3.35 2.41
C ILE A 51 -0.18 4.64 2.49
N ILE A 52 -1.48 4.53 2.68
CA ILE A 52 -2.34 5.68 2.88
C ILE A 52 -2.33 6.03 4.36
N THR A 53 -1.95 7.26 4.69
CA THR A 53 -1.99 7.75 6.06
C THR A 53 -3.20 8.64 6.31
N GLU A 54 -3.76 9.24 5.26
CA GLU A 54 -4.94 10.10 5.37
C GLU A 54 -5.71 10.10 4.06
N GLY A 55 -7.05 10.16 4.16
CA GLY A 55 -7.94 10.23 3.01
C GLY A 55 -8.46 8.89 2.54
N THR A 56 -9.23 8.90 1.45
CA THR A 56 -9.83 7.70 0.86
C THR A 56 -9.61 7.67 -0.65
N ALA A 57 -9.58 6.46 -1.19
CA ALA A 57 -9.40 6.22 -2.63
C ALA A 57 -10.27 5.05 -3.06
N THR A 58 -10.63 5.01 -4.33
CA THR A 58 -11.42 3.93 -4.93
C THR A 58 -10.54 3.10 -5.85
N VAL A 59 -10.62 1.79 -5.68
CA VAL A 59 -9.88 0.81 -6.48
C VAL A 59 -10.84 0.22 -7.52
N ARG A 60 -10.47 0.33 -8.82
CA ARG A 60 -11.28 -0.21 -9.94
C ARG A 60 -10.43 -1.11 -10.82
N ARG A 61 -11.07 -2.16 -11.32
CA ARG A 61 -10.47 -3.03 -12.32
C ARG A 61 -11.49 -3.24 -13.44
N ALA A 62 -11.05 -3.00 -14.69
CA ALA A 62 -11.92 -3.08 -15.86
C ALA A 62 -13.20 -2.26 -15.68
N GLY A 63 -13.08 -1.08 -15.08
CA GLY A 63 -14.19 -0.18 -14.83
C GLY A 63 -15.07 -0.53 -13.64
N ARG A 64 -14.82 -1.64 -12.96
CA ARG A 64 -15.62 -2.08 -11.81
C ARG A 64 -14.94 -1.71 -10.50
N VAL A 65 -15.72 -1.23 -9.56
CA VAL A 65 -15.21 -0.93 -8.22
C VAL A 65 -14.95 -2.25 -7.49
N LEU A 66 -13.69 -2.46 -7.08
CA LEU A 66 -13.31 -3.61 -6.28
C LEU A 66 -13.35 -3.31 -4.79
N ALA A 67 -12.94 -2.10 -4.42
CA ALA A 67 -12.81 -1.74 -3.01
C ALA A 67 -12.68 -0.24 -2.86
N GLN A 68 -12.93 0.22 -1.65
CA GLN A 68 -12.56 1.56 -1.20
C GLN A 68 -11.50 1.38 -0.13
N VAL A 69 -10.45 2.17 -0.21
CA VAL A 69 -9.32 2.08 0.73
C VAL A 69 -9.12 3.41 1.43
N GLY A 70 -8.51 3.38 2.60
CA GLY A 70 -8.33 4.57 3.42
C GLY A 70 -7.12 4.47 4.31
N ALA A 71 -7.07 5.34 5.33
CA ALA A 71 -5.96 5.41 6.26
C ALA A 71 -5.63 4.04 6.85
N GLY A 72 -4.37 3.65 6.78
CA GLY A 72 -3.88 2.37 7.25
C GLY A 72 -3.77 1.29 6.19
N ASP A 73 -4.38 1.49 5.02
CA ASP A 73 -4.29 0.51 3.94
C ASP A 73 -3.01 0.69 3.13
N PHE A 74 -2.53 -0.40 2.55
CA PHE A 74 -1.37 -0.37 1.66
C PHE A 74 -1.73 -0.91 0.28
N LEU A 75 -0.99 -0.48 -0.72
CA LEU A 75 -1.28 -0.76 -2.13
C LEU A 75 0.02 -0.98 -2.91
N GLY A 76 -0.07 -1.76 -3.99
CA GLY A 76 1.03 -1.89 -4.95
C GLY A 76 1.99 -3.03 -4.68
N GLU A 77 1.76 -3.85 -3.66
CA GLU A 77 2.63 -4.95 -3.28
C GLU A 77 2.79 -6.00 -4.38
N LEU A 78 1.73 -6.31 -5.13
CA LEU A 78 1.80 -7.32 -6.19
C LEU A 78 2.78 -6.93 -7.29
N SER A 79 2.71 -5.67 -7.74
CA SER A 79 3.61 -5.18 -8.78
C SER A 79 5.05 -5.14 -8.33
N VAL A 80 5.30 -4.73 -7.09
CA VAL A 80 6.66 -4.60 -6.57
C VAL A 80 7.28 -5.97 -6.28
N ILE A 81 6.52 -6.89 -5.69
CA ILE A 81 7.01 -8.23 -5.36
C ILE A 81 7.18 -9.09 -6.61
N ALA A 82 6.16 -9.15 -7.45
CA ALA A 82 6.09 -10.07 -8.58
C ALA A 82 6.54 -9.47 -9.91
N GLY A 83 6.74 -8.15 -9.98
CA GLY A 83 7.12 -7.50 -11.22
C GLY A 83 6.01 -7.47 -12.26
N VAL A 84 4.76 -7.70 -11.85
CA VAL A 84 3.62 -7.66 -12.77
C VAL A 84 3.10 -6.23 -12.91
N PRO A 85 2.41 -5.91 -14.02
CA PRO A 85 1.77 -4.59 -14.17
C PRO A 85 0.76 -4.34 -13.07
N ARG A 86 0.38 -3.06 -12.87
CA ARG A 86 -0.66 -2.68 -11.92
C ARG A 86 -1.94 -3.45 -12.22
N THR A 87 -2.50 -4.07 -11.20
CA THR A 87 -3.70 -4.91 -11.33
C THR A 87 -5.00 -4.11 -11.32
N ALA A 88 -4.93 -2.84 -10.91
CA ALA A 88 -6.10 -1.99 -10.81
C ALA A 88 -5.71 -0.51 -10.90
N THR A 89 -6.70 0.33 -11.16
CA THR A 89 -6.56 1.78 -11.09
C THR A 89 -7.04 2.24 -9.73
N VAL A 90 -6.25 3.10 -9.08
CA VAL A 90 -6.59 3.66 -7.76
C VAL A 90 -6.69 5.17 -7.91
N THR A 91 -7.87 5.71 -7.64
CA THR A 91 -8.18 7.13 -7.80
C THR A 91 -8.48 7.75 -6.44
N ALA A 92 -7.86 8.87 -6.15
CA ALA A 92 -8.13 9.61 -4.92
C ALA A 92 -9.56 10.16 -4.92
N ASP A 93 -10.32 9.84 -3.86
CA ASP A 93 -11.66 10.38 -3.67
C ASP A 93 -11.62 11.70 -2.92
N THR A 94 -10.67 11.82 -2.00
CA THR A 94 -10.40 13.01 -1.20
C THR A 94 -8.95 13.41 -1.36
N ASP A 95 -8.52 14.48 -0.71
CA ASP A 95 -7.09 14.72 -0.54
C ASP A 95 -6.49 13.49 0.14
N LEU A 96 -5.36 13.01 -0.37
CA LEU A 96 -4.64 11.87 0.21
C LEU A 96 -3.30 12.32 0.76
N GLU A 97 -2.91 11.71 1.86
CA GLU A 97 -1.53 11.70 2.30
C GLU A 97 -1.03 10.27 2.20
N LEU A 98 0.08 10.10 1.49
CA LEU A 98 0.68 8.81 1.20
C LEU A 98 2.11 8.76 1.70
N MET A 99 2.52 7.57 2.12
CA MET A 99 3.93 7.25 2.34
C MET A 99 4.34 6.28 1.24
N VAL A 100 5.37 6.63 0.49
CA VAL A 100 5.77 5.87 -0.71
C VAL A 100 7.14 5.26 -0.51
N LEU A 101 7.29 3.99 -0.92
CA LEU A 101 8.58 3.31 -0.97
C LEU A 101 8.82 2.81 -2.39
N ASN A 102 10.03 3.03 -2.90
CA ASN A 102 10.43 2.41 -4.16
C ASN A 102 10.77 0.94 -3.91
N ARG A 103 11.10 0.20 -4.96
CA ARG A 103 11.39 -1.24 -4.86
C ARG A 103 12.51 -1.54 -3.85
N ARG A 104 13.59 -0.77 -3.88
CA ARG A 104 14.74 -0.97 -2.98
C ARG A 104 14.34 -0.75 -1.53
N GLU A 105 13.64 0.33 -1.27
CA GLU A 105 13.17 0.67 0.06
C GLU A 105 12.19 -0.36 0.59
N PHE A 106 11.30 -0.83 -0.27
CA PHE A 106 10.33 -1.86 0.08
C PHE A 106 11.03 -3.18 0.40
N SER A 107 12.02 -3.58 -0.42
CA SER A 107 12.83 -4.78 -0.13
C SER A 107 13.53 -4.68 1.21
N ALA A 108 14.12 -3.53 1.52
CA ALA A 108 14.78 -3.30 2.80
C ALA A 108 13.78 -3.42 3.96
N LEU A 109 12.59 -2.86 3.78
CA LEU A 109 11.53 -2.94 4.78
C LEU A 109 11.19 -4.40 5.10
N LEU A 110 10.98 -5.21 4.07
CA LEU A 110 10.61 -6.61 4.24
C LEU A 110 11.76 -7.44 4.84
N ASP A 111 12.98 -7.22 4.38
CA ASP A 111 14.15 -7.96 4.84
C ASP A 111 14.47 -7.69 6.31
N GLU A 112 14.30 -6.45 6.74
CA GLU A 112 14.60 -6.03 8.10
C GLU A 112 13.46 -6.28 9.08
N ASN A 113 12.25 -6.51 8.58
CA ASN A 113 11.04 -6.61 9.41
C ASN A 113 10.16 -7.80 8.98
N PRO A 114 10.51 -9.02 9.42
CA PRO A 114 9.73 -10.22 9.04
C PRO A 114 8.26 -10.17 9.41
N LYS A 115 7.90 -9.46 10.47
CA LYS A 115 6.49 -9.30 10.88
C LYS A 115 5.71 -8.50 9.86
N ILE A 116 6.34 -7.47 9.29
CA ILE A 116 5.74 -6.68 8.22
C ILE A 116 5.63 -7.53 6.95
N ALA A 117 6.68 -8.28 6.61
CA ALA A 117 6.68 -9.16 5.45
C ALA A 117 5.50 -10.14 5.50
N ARG A 118 5.23 -10.72 6.66
CA ARG A 118 4.10 -11.64 6.83
C ARG A 118 2.78 -10.93 6.56
N LYS A 119 2.58 -9.74 7.10
CA LYS A 119 1.34 -8.98 6.91
C LYS A 119 1.14 -8.55 5.46
N VAL A 120 2.20 -8.18 4.79
CA VAL A 120 2.15 -7.85 3.35
C VAL A 120 1.77 -9.08 2.55
N LEU A 121 2.35 -10.24 2.87
CA LEU A 121 2.03 -11.51 2.21
C LEU A 121 0.55 -11.85 2.36
N VAL A 122 0.01 -11.74 3.56
CA VAL A 122 -1.42 -11.99 3.81
C VAL A 122 -2.29 -11.03 2.99
N GLY A 123 -1.93 -9.75 2.94
CA GLY A 123 -2.63 -8.76 2.13
C GLY A 123 -2.57 -9.07 0.64
N ALA A 124 -1.44 -9.52 0.15
CA ALA A 124 -1.27 -9.90 -1.26
C ALA A 124 -2.17 -11.09 -1.61
N VAL A 125 -2.22 -12.10 -0.75
CA VAL A 125 -3.08 -13.27 -0.96
C VAL A 125 -4.55 -12.86 -1.02
N LYS A 126 -4.99 -11.99 -0.11
CA LYS A 126 -6.37 -11.48 -0.12
C LYS A 126 -6.68 -10.71 -1.40
N ARG A 127 -5.73 -9.94 -1.90
CA ARG A 127 -5.89 -9.18 -3.16
C ARG A 127 -6.00 -10.09 -4.36
N ILE A 128 -5.19 -11.14 -4.42
CA ILE A 128 -5.28 -12.15 -5.50
C ILE A 128 -6.67 -12.78 -5.47
N HIS A 129 -7.20 -13.08 -4.29
CA HIS A 129 -8.55 -13.62 -4.15
C HIS A 129 -9.61 -12.65 -4.67
N GLN A 130 -9.47 -11.36 -4.42
CA GLN A 130 -10.39 -10.35 -4.94
C GLN A 130 -10.37 -10.27 -6.46
N LEU A 131 -9.17 -10.45 -7.07
CA LEU A 131 -9.00 -10.40 -8.53
C LEU A 131 -9.53 -11.66 -9.20
N GLU A 132 -9.28 -12.83 -8.60
CA GLU A 132 -9.60 -14.15 -9.14
C GLU A 132 -10.24 -15.02 -8.04
N PRO A 133 -11.48 -14.73 -7.63
CA PRO A 133 -12.10 -15.46 -6.51
C PRO A 133 -12.19 -16.98 -6.73
N THR A 134 -12.29 -17.41 -7.97
CA THR A 134 -12.42 -18.84 -8.30
C THR A 134 -11.15 -19.64 -8.06
N LEU A 135 -10.00 -18.98 -7.97
CA LEU A 135 -8.72 -19.67 -7.77
C LEU A 135 -8.53 -20.21 -6.35
N THR A 136 -9.30 -19.70 -5.39
CA THR A 136 -9.14 -20.04 -3.98
C THR A 136 -10.23 -20.94 -3.42
N ASN A 137 -11.11 -21.39 -4.27
CA ASN A 137 -12.20 -22.29 -3.87
C ASN A 137 -11.79 -23.75 -3.89
#